data_9166c9e7c954367a8bd367ff0370e7e0
#
_entry.id   9166c9e7c954367a8bd367ff0370e7e0
#
_cell.length_a   1.000
_cell.length_b   1.000
_cell.length_c   1.000
_cell.angle_alpha   90.00
_cell.angle_beta   90.00
_cell.angle_gamma   90.00
#
_symmetry.space_group_name_H-M   'P 1'
#
loop_
_entity.id
_entity.type
_entity.pdbx_description
1 polymer ?
#
loop_
_entity_poly.entity_id
_entity_poly.type
_entity_poly.pdbx_seq_one_letter_code
_entity_poly.pdbx_strand_id
1 'polypeptide(L)'
;MTKIKLCGIKSEDDIKVINEVLPDYIGFVFAGKSKRYISFDTANTLKSKLDSRVKAVGVFVNEDIENIAHLVKNRIIDIVQLHGNEDESYINTLKAKISVPMIYAYQIKSKTDIKSVKNDTEFILLDAGAGCGETFDEALLEGFDNEYFLAGGLSIDNIKEKIMKLHPFGVDVSSGIETEGKKDAAKIRKFVSLVREVDNDR
;
A
#
# COMPACT_ATOMS: atom_id res chain seq x y z
N MET A 1 -3.67 -4.07 -16.58
CA MET A 1 -2.51 -3.21 -16.19
C MET A 1 -2.38 -3.25 -14.68
N THR A 2 -1.20 -3.65 -14.19
CA THR A 2 -0.90 -3.81 -12.76
C THR A 2 -0.97 -2.48 -12.02
N LYS A 3 -1.72 -2.41 -10.93
CA LYS A 3 -1.81 -1.21 -10.09
C LYS A 3 -0.54 -1.01 -9.28
N ILE A 4 -0.10 0.23 -9.12
CA ILE A 4 1.12 0.57 -8.38
C ILE A 4 0.79 1.42 -7.17
N LYS A 5 1.18 0.94 -5.98
CA LYS A 5 1.14 1.70 -4.73
C LYS A 5 2.56 1.92 -4.22
N LEU A 6 2.93 3.18 -3.97
CA LEU A 6 4.21 3.59 -3.38
C LEU A 6 3.97 4.05 -1.95
N CYS A 7 4.36 3.23 -0.96
CA CYS A 7 3.98 3.42 0.44
C CYS A 7 5.07 4.12 1.26
N GLY A 8 4.65 4.92 2.25
CA GLY A 8 5.55 5.62 3.17
C GLY A 8 6.13 6.92 2.59
N ILE A 9 5.33 7.65 1.83
CA ILE A 9 5.64 8.99 1.30
C ILE A 9 5.54 10.00 2.44
N LYS A 10 6.58 10.83 2.62
CA LYS A 10 6.65 11.73 3.78
C LYS A 10 7.28 13.11 3.53
N SER A 11 7.70 13.41 2.31
CA SER A 11 8.32 14.69 1.98
C SER A 11 7.78 15.29 0.68
N GLU A 12 7.99 16.60 0.50
CA GLU A 12 7.64 17.28 -0.75
C GLU A 12 8.49 16.80 -1.94
N ASP A 13 9.73 16.39 -1.70
CA ASP A 13 10.58 15.84 -2.75
C ASP A 13 10.05 14.47 -3.21
N ASP A 14 9.47 13.67 -2.31
CA ASP A 14 8.77 12.46 -2.70
C ASP A 14 7.59 12.80 -3.62
N ILE A 15 6.77 13.80 -3.26
CA ILE A 15 5.60 14.21 -4.06
C ILE A 15 6.00 14.69 -5.47
N LYS A 16 7.13 15.40 -5.60
CA LYS A 16 7.63 15.83 -6.93
C LYS A 16 7.85 14.62 -7.84
N VAL A 17 8.54 13.59 -7.33
CA VAL A 17 8.81 12.37 -8.11
C VAL A 17 7.53 11.58 -8.38
N ILE A 18 6.62 11.50 -7.40
CA ILE A 18 5.30 10.87 -7.57
C ILE A 18 4.52 11.52 -8.71
N ASN A 19 4.49 12.86 -8.76
CA ASN A 19 3.80 13.60 -9.80
C ASN A 19 4.43 13.46 -11.20
N GLU A 20 5.71 13.07 -11.28
CA GLU A 20 6.37 12.73 -12.54
C GLU A 20 5.98 11.33 -13.04
N VAL A 21 5.98 10.33 -12.14
CA VAL A 21 5.81 8.91 -12.52
C VAL A 21 4.35 8.43 -12.48
N LEU A 22 3.47 9.16 -11.79
CA LEU A 22 2.03 8.95 -11.70
C LEU A 22 1.64 7.48 -11.38
N PRO A 23 2.01 6.96 -10.21
CA PRO A 23 1.50 5.69 -9.75
C PRO A 23 -0.01 5.78 -9.52
N ASP A 24 -0.71 4.65 -9.39
CA ASP A 24 -2.14 4.67 -9.08
C ASP A 24 -2.40 5.16 -7.64
N TYR A 25 -1.51 4.79 -6.71
CA TYR A 25 -1.67 5.09 -5.28
C TYR A 25 -0.35 5.50 -4.62
N ILE A 26 -0.48 6.31 -3.56
CA ILE A 26 0.57 6.51 -2.56
C ILE A 26 0.06 6.14 -1.17
N GLY A 27 0.97 5.81 -0.25
CA GLY A 27 0.64 5.52 1.16
C GLY A 27 1.20 6.58 2.12
N PHE A 28 0.33 7.20 2.91
CA PHE A 28 0.66 7.98 4.09
C PHE A 28 0.53 7.09 5.33
N VAL A 29 1.60 6.94 6.11
CA VAL A 29 1.61 6.03 7.27
C VAL A 29 1.34 6.81 8.54
N PHE A 30 0.22 6.49 9.19
CA PHE A 30 -0.20 7.10 10.46
C PHE A 30 0.08 6.22 11.69
N ALA A 31 0.72 5.06 11.51
CA ALA A 31 1.14 4.21 12.62
C ALA A 31 2.33 4.81 13.36
N GLY A 32 2.13 5.28 14.59
CA GLY A 32 3.11 6.07 15.36
C GLY A 32 4.44 5.38 15.63
N LYS A 33 4.51 4.04 15.64
CA LYS A 33 5.76 3.28 15.79
C LYS A 33 6.53 3.11 14.47
N SER A 34 5.96 3.51 13.35
CA SER A 34 6.60 3.38 12.04
C SER A 34 7.67 4.44 11.82
N LYS A 35 8.81 4.04 11.26
CA LYS A 35 9.85 4.98 10.77
C LYS A 35 9.35 5.89 9.64
N ARG A 36 8.20 5.54 9.05
CA ARG A 36 7.54 6.26 7.94
C ARG A 36 6.33 7.07 8.40
N TYR A 37 6.15 7.20 9.70
CA TYR A 37 5.07 8.00 10.29
C TYR A 37 5.11 9.45 9.80
N ILE A 38 3.93 10.00 9.49
CA ILE A 38 3.71 11.45 9.28
C ILE A 38 2.51 11.93 10.07
N SER A 39 2.52 13.21 10.45
CA SER A 39 1.37 13.85 11.09
C SER A 39 0.24 14.12 10.10
N PHE A 40 -0.96 14.35 10.62
CA PHE A 40 -2.13 14.73 9.80
C PHE A 40 -1.88 16.05 9.05
N ASP A 41 -1.24 17.03 9.67
CA ASP A 41 -0.90 18.31 9.03
C ASP A 41 0.10 18.13 7.89
N THR A 42 1.11 17.28 8.09
CA THR A 42 2.07 16.93 7.03
C THR A 42 1.35 16.25 5.88
N ALA A 43 0.49 15.27 6.16
CA ALA A 43 -0.28 14.58 5.13
C ALA A 43 -1.19 15.54 4.35
N ASN A 44 -1.86 16.47 5.03
CA ASN A 44 -2.69 17.50 4.40
C ASN A 44 -1.87 18.39 3.45
N THR A 45 -0.69 18.84 3.90
CA THR A 45 0.23 19.63 3.08
C THR A 45 0.68 18.87 1.84
N LEU A 46 1.08 17.60 2.00
CA LEU A 46 1.54 16.76 0.89
C LEU A 46 0.39 16.44 -0.08
N LYS A 47 -0.80 16.14 0.45
CA LYS A 47 -2.00 15.88 -0.37
C LYS A 47 -2.36 17.07 -1.25
N SER A 48 -2.24 18.31 -0.74
CA SER A 48 -2.54 19.49 -1.53
C SER A 48 -1.61 19.71 -2.74
N LYS A 49 -0.43 19.08 -2.74
CA LYS A 49 0.57 19.13 -3.82
C LYS A 49 0.56 17.89 -4.71
N LEU A 50 -0.22 16.88 -4.36
CA LEU A 50 -0.32 15.62 -5.10
C LEU A 50 -1.19 15.80 -6.34
N ASP A 51 -0.74 15.27 -7.47
CA ASP A 51 -1.55 15.21 -8.70
C ASP A 51 -2.87 14.47 -8.46
N SER A 52 -3.98 15.03 -8.92
CA SER A 52 -5.34 14.51 -8.65
C SER A 52 -5.60 13.10 -9.22
N ARG A 53 -4.78 12.65 -10.18
CA ARG A 53 -4.82 11.29 -10.75
C ARG A 53 -4.31 10.24 -9.78
N VAL A 54 -3.47 10.62 -8.81
CA VAL A 54 -2.90 9.71 -7.81
C VAL A 54 -3.76 9.72 -6.55
N LYS A 55 -4.16 8.54 -6.08
CA LYS A 55 -4.97 8.40 -4.86
C LYS A 55 -4.10 8.25 -3.62
N ALA A 56 -4.45 8.97 -2.55
CA ALA A 56 -3.77 8.87 -1.26
C ALA A 56 -4.44 7.81 -0.37
N VAL A 57 -3.66 6.81 0.05
CA VAL A 57 -4.06 5.76 0.99
C VAL A 57 -3.54 6.10 2.38
N GLY A 58 -4.42 6.23 3.37
CA GLY A 58 -4.02 6.32 4.77
C GLY A 58 -3.80 4.93 5.36
N VAL A 59 -2.60 4.65 5.88
CA VAL A 59 -2.24 3.35 6.47
C VAL A 59 -2.28 3.46 7.99
N PHE A 60 -3.11 2.63 8.62
CA PHE A 60 -3.41 2.66 10.04
C PHE A 60 -3.11 1.33 10.72
N VAL A 61 -2.80 1.37 12.01
CA VAL A 61 -2.63 0.21 12.90
C VAL A 61 -3.37 0.50 14.21
N ASN A 62 -4.55 -0.07 14.37
CA ASN A 62 -5.41 0.11 15.54
C ASN A 62 -5.63 1.60 15.92
N GLU A 63 -5.84 2.45 14.93
CA GLU A 63 -6.03 3.90 15.09
C GLU A 63 -7.43 4.21 15.62
N ASP A 64 -7.59 5.36 16.26
CA ASP A 64 -8.92 5.85 16.63
C ASP A 64 -9.78 6.12 15.39
N ILE A 65 -11.00 5.60 15.40
CA ILE A 65 -11.95 5.72 14.27
C ILE A 65 -12.26 7.20 13.94
N GLU A 66 -12.34 8.07 14.95
CA GLU A 66 -12.60 9.50 14.74
C GLU A 66 -11.44 10.18 14.00
N ASN A 67 -10.20 9.79 14.26
CA ASN A 67 -9.04 10.27 13.54
C ASN A 67 -9.09 9.88 12.06
N ILE A 68 -9.44 8.63 11.77
CA ILE A 68 -9.62 8.15 10.38
C ILE A 68 -10.76 8.90 9.69
N ALA A 69 -11.92 9.03 10.36
CA ALA A 69 -13.06 9.73 9.83
C ALA A 69 -12.75 11.22 9.56
N HIS A 70 -11.95 11.86 10.42
CA HIS A 70 -11.47 13.22 10.22
C HIS A 70 -10.64 13.37 8.95
N LEU A 71 -9.69 12.46 8.71
CA LEU A 71 -8.84 12.48 7.50
C LEU A 71 -9.64 12.27 6.23
N VAL A 72 -10.62 11.37 6.25
CA VAL A 72 -11.54 11.12 5.12
C VAL A 72 -12.42 12.34 4.87
N LYS A 73 -13.07 12.89 5.90
CA LYS A 73 -13.97 14.05 5.80
C LYS A 73 -13.26 15.27 5.20
N ASN A 74 -11.99 15.47 5.56
CA ASN A 74 -11.17 16.59 5.05
C ASN A 74 -10.48 16.25 3.72
N ARG A 75 -10.76 15.09 3.09
CA ARG A 75 -10.19 14.64 1.81
C ARG A 75 -8.66 14.58 1.80
N ILE A 76 -8.06 14.34 2.96
CA ILE A 76 -6.61 14.15 3.10
C ILE A 76 -6.21 12.78 2.55
N ILE A 77 -7.10 11.80 2.70
CA ILE A 77 -6.96 10.46 2.14
C ILE A 77 -8.18 10.09 1.29
N ASP A 78 -7.97 9.28 0.26
CA ASP A 78 -8.99 8.77 -0.65
C ASP A 78 -9.38 7.32 -0.34
N ILE A 79 -8.52 6.59 0.37
CA ILE A 79 -8.67 5.16 0.71
C ILE A 79 -8.11 4.94 2.12
N VAL A 80 -8.74 4.05 2.88
CA VAL A 80 -8.26 3.61 4.20
C VAL A 80 -7.62 2.25 4.08
N GLN A 81 -6.41 2.06 4.60
CA GLN A 81 -5.77 0.76 4.74
C GLN A 81 -5.63 0.40 6.22
N LEU A 82 -6.25 -0.70 6.63
CA LEU A 82 -6.12 -1.29 7.95
C LEU A 82 -5.00 -2.34 7.92
N HIS A 83 -4.01 -2.18 8.80
CA HIS A 83 -2.80 -3.02 8.84
C HIS A 83 -2.48 -3.48 10.27
N GLY A 84 -3.46 -3.46 11.14
CA GLY A 84 -3.38 -3.90 12.53
C GLY A 84 -4.18 -5.17 12.79
N ASN A 85 -4.72 -5.25 13.99
CA ASN A 85 -5.59 -6.35 14.42
C ASN A 85 -7.02 -5.85 14.63
N GLU A 86 -7.47 -4.98 13.72
CA GLU A 86 -8.81 -4.41 13.76
C GLU A 86 -9.86 -5.51 13.61
N ASP A 87 -10.73 -5.66 14.62
CA ASP A 87 -11.77 -6.67 14.63
C ASP A 87 -13.01 -6.26 13.79
N GLU A 88 -13.93 -7.17 13.64
CA GLU A 88 -15.14 -6.96 12.85
C GLU A 88 -16.02 -5.82 13.42
N SER A 89 -16.07 -5.66 14.74
CA SER A 89 -16.81 -4.58 15.39
C SER A 89 -16.22 -3.21 15.04
N TYR A 90 -14.89 -3.11 15.09
CA TYR A 90 -14.17 -1.91 14.66
C TYR A 90 -14.42 -1.59 13.18
N ILE A 91 -14.29 -2.60 12.31
CA ILE A 91 -14.50 -2.45 10.87
C ILE A 91 -15.92 -1.97 10.56
N ASN A 92 -16.95 -2.58 11.18
CA ASN A 92 -18.34 -2.19 10.99
C ASN A 92 -18.63 -0.77 11.48
N THR A 93 -18.03 -0.38 12.62
CA THR A 93 -18.16 0.97 13.16
C THR A 93 -17.51 2.00 12.23
N LEU A 94 -16.31 1.68 11.70
CA LEU A 94 -15.62 2.54 10.75
C LEU A 94 -16.39 2.67 9.43
N LYS A 95 -16.87 1.57 8.85
CA LYS A 95 -17.72 1.57 7.63
C LYS A 95 -18.96 2.44 7.76
N ALA A 96 -19.56 2.50 8.93
CA ALA A 96 -20.72 3.37 9.17
C ALA A 96 -20.37 4.88 9.17
N LYS A 97 -19.09 5.24 9.33
CA LYS A 97 -18.62 6.63 9.44
C LYS A 97 -17.91 7.17 8.20
N ILE A 98 -17.42 6.29 7.34
CA ILE A 98 -16.67 6.69 6.13
C ILE A 98 -17.33 6.16 4.87
N SER A 99 -17.11 6.86 3.74
CA SER A 99 -17.66 6.49 2.43
C SER A 99 -16.57 6.25 1.38
N VAL A 100 -15.33 5.99 1.83
CA VAL A 100 -14.19 5.70 0.94
C VAL A 100 -13.86 4.21 0.98
N PRO A 101 -13.27 3.66 -0.10
CA PRO A 101 -12.85 2.27 -0.15
C PRO A 101 -11.86 1.90 0.96
N MET A 102 -11.82 0.60 1.30
CA MET A 102 -10.92 0.08 2.32
C MET A 102 -10.04 -1.05 1.78
N ILE A 103 -8.76 -1.02 2.16
CA ILE A 103 -7.79 -2.09 1.93
C ILE A 103 -7.56 -2.81 3.26
N TYR A 104 -7.67 -4.13 3.24
CA TYR A 104 -7.36 -4.98 4.39
C TYR A 104 -6.02 -5.67 4.16
N ALA A 105 -5.04 -5.38 5.02
CA ALA A 105 -3.71 -5.96 4.93
C ALA A 105 -3.61 -7.20 5.81
N TYR A 106 -3.20 -8.31 5.21
CA TYR A 106 -2.99 -9.59 5.87
C TYR A 106 -1.51 -9.95 5.83
N GLN A 107 -0.94 -10.26 6.99
CA GLN A 107 0.39 -10.84 7.08
C GLN A 107 0.33 -12.32 6.71
N ILE A 108 1.05 -12.72 5.66
CA ILE A 108 1.03 -14.10 5.15
C ILE A 108 2.38 -14.76 5.40
N LYS A 109 2.41 -15.67 6.37
CA LYS A 109 3.59 -16.48 6.73
C LYS A 109 3.36 -17.97 6.50
N SER A 110 2.10 -18.37 6.32
CA SER A 110 1.70 -19.76 6.21
C SER A 110 0.45 -19.93 5.33
N LYS A 111 0.19 -21.16 4.87
CA LYS A 111 -1.08 -21.51 4.17
C LYS A 111 -2.32 -21.29 5.06
N THR A 112 -2.17 -21.29 6.38
CA THR A 112 -3.28 -21.02 7.31
C THR A 112 -3.68 -19.55 7.24
N ASP A 113 -2.71 -18.64 7.09
CA ASP A 113 -2.99 -17.20 7.00
C ASP A 113 -3.78 -16.88 5.72
N ILE A 114 -3.44 -17.51 4.60
CA ILE A 114 -4.20 -17.38 3.34
C ILE A 114 -5.67 -17.81 3.51
N LYS A 115 -5.91 -18.91 4.23
CA LYS A 115 -7.27 -19.40 4.47
C LYS A 115 -8.10 -18.47 5.37
N SER A 116 -7.44 -17.61 6.15
CA SER A 116 -8.10 -16.64 7.01
C SER A 116 -8.47 -15.33 6.29
N VAL A 117 -8.00 -15.13 5.04
CA VAL A 117 -8.32 -13.95 4.24
C VAL A 117 -9.81 -13.95 3.92
N LYS A 118 -10.50 -12.89 4.31
CA LYS A 118 -11.94 -12.72 4.02
C LYS A 118 -12.13 -12.26 2.57
N ASN A 119 -13.07 -12.91 1.87
CA ASN A 119 -13.34 -12.68 0.45
C ASN A 119 -14.37 -11.57 0.19
N ASP A 120 -14.90 -10.94 1.23
CA ASP A 120 -15.96 -9.93 1.19
C ASP A 120 -15.44 -8.49 1.33
N THR A 121 -14.13 -8.30 1.17
CA THR A 121 -13.47 -7.00 1.29
C THR A 121 -13.25 -6.35 -0.08
N GLU A 122 -13.32 -5.01 -0.15
CA GLU A 122 -13.16 -4.26 -1.40
C GLU A 122 -11.77 -4.44 -2.02
N PHE A 123 -10.73 -4.39 -1.18
CA PHE A 123 -9.35 -4.64 -1.60
C PHE A 123 -8.60 -5.45 -0.55
N ILE A 124 -7.84 -6.43 -1.01
CA ILE A 124 -6.97 -7.27 -0.20
C ILE A 124 -5.52 -6.89 -0.45
N LEU A 125 -4.72 -6.76 0.60
CA LEU A 125 -3.27 -6.63 0.49
C LEU A 125 -2.63 -7.79 1.25
N LEU A 126 -1.79 -8.57 0.55
CA LEU A 126 -1.04 -9.68 1.10
C LEU A 126 0.41 -9.26 1.32
N ASP A 127 0.83 -9.20 2.59
CA ASP A 127 2.18 -8.79 2.98
C ASP A 127 2.99 -10.01 3.46
N ALA A 128 4.12 -10.30 2.82
CA ALA A 128 5.03 -11.39 3.18
C ALA A 128 5.72 -11.23 4.55
N GLY A 129 5.50 -10.09 5.18
CA GLY A 129 6.11 -9.77 6.48
C GLY A 129 7.03 -8.56 6.44
N ALA A 130 6.84 -7.69 7.43
CA ALA A 130 7.42 -6.37 7.48
C ALA A 130 8.95 -6.41 7.59
N GLY A 131 9.63 -5.95 6.54
CA GLY A 131 10.93 -5.31 6.68
C GLY A 131 12.15 -6.20 6.90
N CYS A 132 12.02 -7.52 6.90
CA CYS A 132 13.18 -8.43 7.05
C CYS A 132 13.86 -8.80 5.72
N GLY A 133 13.36 -8.29 4.58
CA GLY A 133 13.94 -8.59 3.27
C GLY A 133 13.59 -9.99 2.74
N GLU A 134 12.76 -10.75 3.46
CA GLU A 134 12.26 -12.04 3.00
C GLU A 134 11.25 -11.82 1.86
N THR A 135 11.49 -12.53 0.76
CA THR A 135 10.58 -12.54 -0.38
C THR A 135 9.40 -13.44 -0.09
N PHE A 136 8.24 -13.07 -0.61
CA PHE A 136 7.01 -13.86 -0.52
C PHE A 136 7.23 -15.27 -1.08
N ASP A 137 6.87 -16.29 -0.30
CA ASP A 137 6.84 -17.66 -0.79
C ASP A 137 5.60 -17.83 -1.70
N GLU A 138 5.84 -17.94 -2.99
CA GLU A 138 4.81 -18.04 -4.02
C GLU A 138 3.90 -19.26 -3.84
N ALA A 139 4.44 -20.36 -3.26
CA ALA A 139 3.67 -21.56 -2.97
C ALA A 139 2.53 -21.33 -1.97
N LEU A 140 2.59 -20.26 -1.18
CA LEU A 140 1.53 -19.88 -0.25
C LEU A 140 0.25 -19.42 -0.96
N LEU A 141 0.38 -18.86 -2.18
CA LEU A 141 -0.75 -18.34 -2.96
C LEU A 141 -1.38 -19.37 -3.88
N GLU A 142 -0.90 -20.61 -3.89
CA GLU A 142 -1.48 -21.66 -4.71
C GLU A 142 -2.97 -21.88 -4.36
N GLY A 143 -3.86 -21.65 -5.36
CA GLY A 143 -5.30 -21.73 -5.18
C GLY A 143 -5.97 -20.50 -4.55
N PHE A 144 -5.27 -19.36 -4.49
CA PHE A 144 -5.85 -18.09 -4.07
C PHE A 144 -6.29 -17.29 -5.31
N ASP A 145 -7.61 -17.24 -5.55
CA ASP A 145 -8.20 -16.70 -6.79
C ASP A 145 -8.70 -15.25 -6.68
N ASN A 146 -8.59 -14.61 -5.49
CA ASN A 146 -9.05 -13.22 -5.33
C ASN A 146 -8.04 -12.23 -5.90
N GLU A 147 -8.53 -11.08 -6.34
CA GLU A 147 -7.68 -9.93 -6.66
C GLU A 147 -6.99 -9.39 -5.40
N TYR A 148 -5.69 -9.16 -5.45
CA TYR A 148 -4.91 -8.67 -4.32
C TYR A 148 -3.77 -7.74 -4.72
N PHE A 149 -3.39 -6.88 -3.77
CA PHE A 149 -2.11 -6.19 -3.80
C PHE A 149 -1.03 -7.10 -3.20
N LEU A 150 0.05 -7.29 -3.91
CA LEU A 150 1.24 -7.97 -3.41
C LEU A 150 2.12 -6.96 -2.68
N ALA A 151 2.49 -7.25 -1.43
CA ALA A 151 3.40 -6.47 -0.61
C ALA A 151 4.46 -7.36 0.06
N GLY A 152 5.46 -6.73 0.67
CA GLY A 152 6.55 -7.42 1.37
C GLY A 152 7.74 -7.74 0.46
N GLY A 153 8.92 -7.16 0.77
CA GLY A 153 10.18 -7.43 0.10
C GLY A 153 10.28 -7.07 -1.39
N LEU A 154 9.31 -6.33 -1.94
CA LEU A 154 9.35 -5.90 -3.33
C LEU A 154 10.46 -4.85 -3.55
N SER A 155 11.19 -4.97 -4.66
CA SER A 155 12.27 -4.08 -5.06
C SER A 155 12.42 -4.03 -6.58
N ILE A 156 13.31 -3.16 -7.06
CA ILE A 156 13.67 -3.08 -8.49
C ILE A 156 14.28 -4.39 -9.03
N ASP A 157 14.82 -5.24 -8.14
CA ASP A 157 15.53 -6.46 -8.53
C ASP A 157 14.59 -7.65 -8.75
N ASN A 158 13.40 -7.64 -8.12
CA ASN A 158 12.49 -8.80 -8.14
C ASN A 158 11.09 -8.51 -8.73
N ILE A 159 10.73 -7.24 -8.94
CA ILE A 159 9.35 -6.86 -9.28
C ILE A 159 8.85 -7.50 -10.58
N LYS A 160 9.67 -7.57 -11.64
CA LYS A 160 9.27 -8.18 -12.92
C LYS A 160 8.91 -9.64 -12.74
N GLU A 161 9.79 -10.40 -12.09
CA GLU A 161 9.57 -11.83 -11.82
C GLU A 161 8.29 -12.05 -11.01
N LYS A 162 8.10 -11.27 -9.94
CA LYS A 162 6.92 -11.39 -9.07
C LYS A 162 5.62 -11.09 -9.82
N ILE A 163 5.57 -10.07 -10.66
CA ILE A 163 4.38 -9.78 -11.47
C ILE A 163 4.11 -10.88 -12.49
N MET A 164 5.15 -11.40 -13.17
CA MET A 164 4.99 -12.44 -14.17
C MET A 164 4.53 -13.79 -13.59
N LYS A 165 4.94 -14.11 -12.37
CA LYS A 165 4.57 -15.37 -11.72
C LYS A 165 3.24 -15.32 -10.99
N LEU A 166 2.98 -14.22 -10.29
CA LEU A 166 1.86 -14.13 -9.33
C LEU A 166 0.64 -13.39 -9.89
N HIS A 167 0.79 -12.67 -10.99
CA HIS A 167 -0.29 -11.91 -11.64
C HIS A 167 -1.15 -11.07 -10.67
N PRO A 168 -0.56 -10.32 -9.71
CA PRO A 168 -1.35 -9.58 -8.75
C PRO A 168 -2.17 -8.48 -9.42
N PHE A 169 -3.30 -8.09 -8.82
CA PHE A 169 -4.05 -6.88 -9.20
C PHE A 169 -3.17 -5.64 -9.11
N GLY A 170 -2.36 -5.54 -8.06
CA GLY A 170 -1.43 -4.45 -7.86
C GLY A 170 -0.23 -4.83 -7.01
N VAL A 171 0.73 -3.94 -6.93
CA VAL A 171 1.95 -4.09 -6.12
C VAL A 171 2.08 -2.92 -5.16
N ASP A 172 2.48 -3.20 -3.93
CA ASP A 172 2.73 -2.21 -2.87
C ASP A 172 4.18 -2.27 -2.42
N VAL A 173 4.95 -1.23 -2.68
CA VAL A 173 6.37 -1.16 -2.33
C VAL A 173 6.64 -0.03 -1.36
N SER A 174 7.49 -0.29 -0.37
CA SER A 174 7.94 0.72 0.59
C SER A 174 9.47 0.79 0.71
N SER A 175 10.10 -0.17 1.40
CA SER A 175 11.57 -0.17 1.61
C SER A 175 12.37 -0.38 0.34
N GLY A 176 11.87 -1.14 -0.64
CA GLY A 176 12.58 -1.42 -1.89
C GLY A 176 12.81 -0.22 -2.81
N ILE A 177 12.17 0.91 -2.50
CA ILE A 177 12.39 2.20 -3.18
C ILE A 177 13.03 3.23 -2.23
N GLU A 178 13.76 2.76 -1.21
CA GLU A 178 14.47 3.60 -0.25
C GLU A 178 15.99 3.41 -0.37
N THR A 179 16.73 4.47 -0.03
CA THR A 179 18.17 4.46 0.25
C THR A 179 18.35 5.14 1.61
N GLU A 180 19.02 4.47 2.55
CA GLU A 180 19.23 4.96 3.92
C GLU A 180 17.94 5.39 4.63
N GLY A 181 16.82 4.67 4.38
CA GLY A 181 15.52 4.93 5.01
C GLY A 181 14.77 6.16 4.47
N LYS A 182 15.22 6.73 3.36
CA LYS A 182 14.54 7.82 2.62
C LYS A 182 14.13 7.33 1.23
N LYS A 183 13.02 7.84 0.71
CA LYS A 183 12.61 7.54 -0.66
C LYS A 183 13.68 8.00 -1.65
N ASP A 184 13.99 7.12 -2.58
CA ASP A 184 15.02 7.34 -3.61
C ASP A 184 14.32 7.57 -4.96
N ALA A 185 14.49 8.76 -5.51
CA ALA A 185 13.86 9.18 -6.75
C ALA A 185 14.22 8.28 -7.95
N ALA A 186 15.49 7.82 -8.03
CA ALA A 186 15.93 6.94 -9.11
C ALA A 186 15.28 5.55 -8.98
N LYS A 187 15.20 5.00 -7.76
CA LYS A 187 14.53 3.73 -7.49
C LYS A 187 13.03 3.81 -7.75
N ILE A 188 12.36 4.91 -7.38
CA ILE A 188 10.93 5.13 -7.66
C ILE A 188 10.69 5.09 -9.18
N ARG A 189 11.43 5.91 -9.97
CA ARG A 189 11.28 5.92 -11.43
C ARG A 189 11.54 4.54 -12.04
N LYS A 190 12.60 3.88 -11.59
CA LYS A 190 12.97 2.55 -12.10
C LYS A 190 11.91 1.51 -11.76
N PHE A 191 11.39 1.49 -10.52
CA PHE A 191 10.35 0.56 -10.10
C PHE A 191 9.08 0.70 -10.94
N VAL A 192 8.59 1.94 -11.11
CA VAL A 192 7.39 2.21 -11.93
C VAL A 192 7.62 1.82 -13.39
N SER A 193 8.79 2.16 -13.97
CA SER A 193 9.16 1.74 -15.34
C SER A 193 9.11 0.22 -15.50
N LEU A 194 9.71 -0.54 -14.57
CA LEU A 194 9.74 -2.00 -14.63
C LEU A 194 8.35 -2.63 -14.58
N VAL A 195 7.44 -2.10 -13.76
CA VAL A 195 6.05 -2.57 -13.71
C VAL A 195 5.35 -2.31 -15.05
N ARG A 196 5.48 -1.10 -15.60
CA ARG A 196 4.85 -0.73 -16.88
C ARG A 196 5.42 -1.49 -18.07
N GLU A 197 6.73 -1.82 -18.05
CA GLU A 197 7.35 -2.70 -19.05
C GLU A 197 6.70 -4.07 -19.09
N VAL A 198 6.49 -4.72 -17.93
CA VAL A 198 5.82 -6.03 -17.87
C VAL A 198 4.37 -5.96 -18.38
N ASP A 199 3.65 -4.87 -18.09
CA ASP A 199 2.28 -4.69 -18.56
C ASP A 199 2.20 -4.51 -20.09
N ASN A 200 3.22 -3.90 -20.73
CA ASN A 200 3.28 -3.69 -22.17
C ASN A 200 3.69 -4.97 -22.94
N ASP A 201 4.42 -5.88 -22.26
CA ASP A 201 4.89 -7.15 -22.84
C ASP A 201 3.82 -8.27 -22.78
N ARG A 202 2.67 -8.00 -22.13
CA ARG A 202 1.49 -8.89 -22.00
C ARG A 202 0.40 -8.58 -23.00
#